data_11b0b2ca8e822dc5b1ac5a956e6563ec
#
_entry.id   11b0b2ca8e822dc5b1ac5a956e6563ec
#
_cell.length_a   1.000
_cell.length_b   1.000
_cell.length_c   1.000
_cell.angle_alpha   90.00
_cell.angle_beta   90.00
_cell.angle_gamma   90.00
#
_symmetry.space_group_name_H-M   'P 1'
#
loop_
_entity.id
_entity.type
_entity.pdbx_description
1 polymer ?
#
loop_
_entity_poly.entity_id
_entity_poly.type
_entity_poly.pdbx_seq_one_letter_code
_entity_poly.pdbx_strand_id
1 'polypeptide(L)'
;MKVEWDPQKAASNKRKHGVSFHEAVTCFADPSGLLLEDEVHPERLMLIGVSEKSRVLYTVFAELADDVVRIITARKATTHERRRYEEEGE
;
A
#
# COMPACT_ATOMS: atom_id res chain seq x y z
N MET A 1 6.11 -11.10 -8.91
CA MET A 1 6.04 -10.73 -7.49
C MET A 1 5.02 -11.61 -6.78
N LYS A 2 5.42 -12.17 -5.66
CA LYS A 2 4.52 -12.98 -4.84
C LYS A 2 4.04 -12.13 -3.65
N VAL A 3 2.73 -12.11 -3.41
CA VAL A 3 2.14 -11.31 -2.35
C VAL A 3 1.44 -12.22 -1.35
N GLU A 4 1.64 -11.95 -0.09
CA GLU A 4 0.98 -12.68 0.98
C GLU A 4 0.45 -11.73 2.05
N TRP A 5 -0.45 -12.24 2.88
CA TRP A 5 -0.96 -11.50 4.04
C TRP A 5 -1.67 -12.44 5.00
N ASP A 6 -1.88 -11.94 6.22
CA ASP A 6 -2.65 -12.63 7.24
C ASP A 6 -4.15 -12.42 6.97
N PRO A 7 -4.94 -13.49 6.75
CA PRO A 7 -6.37 -13.35 6.45
C PRO A 7 -7.17 -12.60 7.53
N GLN A 8 -6.79 -12.75 8.80
CA GLN A 8 -7.49 -12.03 9.87
C GLN A 8 -7.21 -10.54 9.81
N LYS A 9 -5.98 -10.17 9.50
CA LYS A 9 -5.62 -8.76 9.33
C LYS A 9 -6.30 -8.17 8.10
N ALA A 10 -6.41 -8.95 7.04
CA ALA A 10 -7.12 -8.50 5.83
C ALA A 10 -8.59 -8.20 6.13
N ALA A 11 -9.25 -9.10 6.87
CA ALA A 11 -10.65 -8.90 7.24
C ALA A 11 -10.82 -7.68 8.15
N SER A 12 -9.96 -7.54 9.15
CA SER A 12 -9.99 -6.40 10.06
C SER A 12 -9.74 -5.08 9.32
N ASN A 13 -8.80 -5.08 8.41
CA ASN A 13 -8.48 -3.90 7.61
C ASN A 13 -9.66 -3.48 6.74
N LYS A 14 -10.34 -4.45 6.13
CA LYS A 14 -11.52 -4.17 5.31
C LYS A 14 -12.64 -3.53 6.13
N ARG A 15 -12.89 -4.06 7.34
CA ARG A 15 -13.91 -3.49 8.23
C ARG A 15 -13.54 -2.07 8.67
N LYS A 16 -12.26 -1.86 9.01
CA LYS A 16 -11.80 -0.60 9.58
C LYS A 16 -11.65 0.50 8.54
N HIS A 17 -11.11 0.17 7.38
CA HIS A 17 -10.73 1.17 6.37
C HIS A 17 -11.51 1.08 5.07
N GLY A 18 -12.32 0.04 4.89
CA GLY A 18 -13.05 -0.14 3.64
C GLY A 18 -12.18 -0.49 2.45
N VAL A 19 -10.96 -0.95 2.68
CA VAL A 19 -9.99 -1.28 1.64
C VAL A 19 -9.57 -2.73 1.79
N SER A 20 -9.72 -3.53 0.73
CA SER A 20 -9.25 -4.91 0.73
C SER A 20 -7.76 -4.96 0.37
N PHE A 21 -7.08 -5.99 0.85
CA PHE A 21 -5.69 -6.19 0.47
C PHE A 21 -5.55 -6.55 -1.01
N HIS A 22 -6.59 -7.19 -1.60
CA HIS A 22 -6.60 -7.43 -3.04
C HIS A 22 -6.57 -6.12 -3.83
N GLU A 23 -7.34 -5.14 -3.41
CA GLU A 23 -7.31 -3.82 -4.05
C GLU A 23 -5.95 -3.15 -3.84
N ALA A 24 -5.39 -3.24 -2.64
CA ALA A 24 -4.11 -2.63 -2.33
C ALA A 24 -2.99 -3.15 -3.24
N VAL A 25 -3.01 -4.44 -3.56
CA VAL A 25 -2.01 -5.05 -4.45
C VAL A 25 -2.03 -4.40 -5.84
N THR A 26 -3.20 -3.97 -6.31
CA THR A 26 -3.28 -3.35 -7.64
C THR A 26 -2.51 -2.04 -7.74
N CYS A 27 -2.25 -1.39 -6.60
CA CYS A 27 -1.47 -0.15 -6.57
C CYS A 27 -0.01 -0.36 -6.98
N PHE A 28 0.50 -1.59 -6.84
CA PHE A 28 1.88 -1.89 -7.24
C PHE A 28 2.08 -1.79 -8.75
N ALA A 29 1.00 -1.82 -9.53
CA ALA A 29 1.07 -1.66 -10.97
C ALA A 29 1.02 -0.19 -11.42
N ASP A 30 0.84 0.74 -10.49
CA ASP A 30 0.79 2.17 -10.81
C ASP A 30 2.22 2.67 -11.10
N PRO A 31 2.51 3.09 -12.35
CA PRO A 31 3.86 3.57 -12.67
C PRO A 31 4.23 4.87 -11.97
N SER A 32 3.22 5.61 -11.47
CA SER A 32 3.44 6.85 -10.73
C SER A 32 3.44 6.64 -9.23
N GLY A 33 3.42 5.40 -8.76
CA GLY A 33 3.39 5.09 -7.34
C GLY A 33 4.58 5.68 -6.61
N LEU A 34 4.32 6.29 -5.45
CA LEU A 34 5.36 6.91 -4.63
C LEU A 34 5.72 5.96 -3.49
N LEU A 35 6.98 5.51 -3.49
CA LEU A 35 7.49 4.58 -2.49
C LEU A 35 8.22 5.35 -1.40
N LEU A 36 7.83 5.11 -0.14
CA LEU A 36 8.40 5.78 1.02
C LEU A 36 8.99 4.76 1.98
N GLU A 37 10.04 5.16 2.68
CA GLU A 37 10.66 4.34 3.72
C GLU A 37 10.14 4.74 5.08
N ASP A 38 10.00 3.76 5.98
CA ASP A 38 9.61 4.00 7.36
C ASP A 38 10.89 4.16 8.19
N GLU A 39 11.10 5.34 8.76
CA GLU A 39 12.31 5.64 9.53
C GLU A 39 12.35 4.88 10.86
N VAL A 40 11.19 4.54 11.42
CA VAL A 40 11.08 3.85 12.69
C VAL A 40 11.18 2.34 12.52
N HIS A 41 10.58 1.83 11.45
CA HIS A 41 10.56 0.40 11.13
C HIS A 41 11.18 0.19 9.75
N PRO A 42 12.52 0.10 9.66
CA PRO A 42 13.19 0.04 8.35
C PRO A 42 12.82 -1.16 7.50
N GLU A 43 12.25 -2.21 8.11
CA GLU A 43 11.76 -3.37 7.38
C GLU A 43 10.43 -3.11 6.65
N ARG A 44 9.80 -1.96 6.91
CA ARG A 44 8.51 -1.60 6.29
C ARG A 44 8.69 -0.53 5.24
N LEU A 45 7.87 -0.64 4.20
CA LEU A 45 7.80 0.35 3.15
C LEU A 45 6.34 0.80 3.00
N MET A 46 6.15 2.01 2.50
CA MET A 46 4.82 2.51 2.23
C MET A 46 4.73 2.88 0.76
N LEU A 47 3.60 2.54 0.15
CA LEU A 47 3.32 2.88 -1.23
C LEU A 47 2.07 3.75 -1.29
N ILE A 48 2.19 4.94 -1.90
CA ILE A 48 1.03 5.76 -2.21
C ILE A 48 0.80 5.59 -3.71
N GLY A 49 -0.31 4.98 -4.08
CA GLY A 49 -0.59 4.70 -5.47
C GLY A 49 -2.07 4.56 -5.74
N VAL A 50 -2.45 4.65 -7.01
CA VAL A 50 -3.84 4.51 -7.43
C VAL A 50 -4.18 3.04 -7.64
N SER A 51 -5.33 2.61 -7.11
CA SER A 51 -5.81 1.25 -7.26
C SER A 51 -6.62 1.08 -8.55
N GLU A 52 -6.96 -0.16 -8.86
CA GLU A 52 -7.83 -0.48 -10.00
C GLU A 52 -9.21 0.16 -9.86
N LYS A 53 -9.61 0.54 -8.65
CA LYS A 53 -10.88 1.24 -8.40
C LYS A 53 -10.72 2.75 -8.45
N SER A 54 -9.60 3.24 -8.96
CA SER A 54 -9.30 4.66 -9.10
C SER A 54 -9.27 5.40 -7.75
N ARG A 55 -8.85 4.72 -6.70
CA ARG A 55 -8.67 5.32 -5.38
C ARG A 55 -7.18 5.41 -5.07
N VAL A 56 -6.73 6.55 -4.55
CA VAL A 56 -5.36 6.69 -4.09
C VAL A 56 -5.27 6.08 -2.70
N LEU A 57 -4.45 5.05 -2.57
CA LEU A 57 -4.32 4.28 -1.32
C LEU A 57 -2.93 4.46 -0.73
N TYR A 58 -2.86 4.29 0.60
CA TYR A 58 -1.64 4.27 1.37
C TYR A 58 -1.49 2.84 1.90
N THR A 59 -0.53 2.10 1.36
CA THR A 59 -0.33 0.69 1.68
C THR A 59 1.01 0.50 2.38
N VAL A 60 0.98 -0.16 3.54
CA VAL A 60 2.20 -0.53 4.28
C VAL A 60 2.48 -2.00 4.00
N PHE A 61 3.72 -2.29 3.64
CA PHE A 61 4.13 -3.65 3.31
C PHE A 61 5.57 -3.90 3.74
N ALA A 62 5.97 -5.17 3.76
CA ALA A 62 7.34 -5.57 4.04
C ALA A 62 7.83 -6.47 2.91
N GLU A 63 9.10 -6.31 2.55
CA GLU A 63 9.75 -7.24 1.63
C GLU A 63 10.36 -8.36 2.47
N LEU A 64 9.89 -9.59 2.30
CA LEU A 64 10.32 -10.72 3.11
C LEU A 64 11.51 -11.46 2.50
N ALA A 65 11.53 -11.53 1.19
CA ALA A 65 12.57 -12.21 0.43
C ALA A 65 12.52 -11.68 -0.98
N ASP A 66 13.42 -12.16 -1.84
CA ASP A 66 13.43 -11.76 -3.23
C ASP A 66 12.06 -12.01 -3.84
N ASP A 67 11.43 -10.92 -4.30
CA ASP A 67 10.15 -10.96 -5.00
C ASP A 67 8.97 -11.43 -4.15
N VAL A 68 9.07 -11.38 -2.82
CA VAL A 68 7.98 -11.72 -1.91
C VAL A 68 7.64 -10.50 -1.05
N VAL A 69 6.37 -10.10 -1.07
CA VAL A 69 5.88 -8.92 -0.35
C VAL A 69 4.74 -9.34 0.57
N ARG A 70 4.76 -8.84 1.81
CA ARG A 70 3.69 -9.06 2.77
C ARG A 70 2.95 -7.74 3.01
N ILE A 71 1.65 -7.73 2.72
CA ILE A 71 0.81 -6.56 3.00
C ILE A 71 0.49 -6.52 4.49
N ILE A 72 0.67 -5.34 5.09
CA ILE A 72 0.45 -5.14 6.53
C ILE A 72 -0.82 -4.35 6.80
N THR A 73 -0.98 -3.19 6.17
CA THR A 73 -2.21 -2.38 6.25
C THR A 73 -2.42 -1.63 4.94
N ALA A 74 -3.67 -1.23 4.70
CA ALA A 74 -3.99 -0.41 3.54
C ALA A 74 -5.19 0.47 3.88
N ARG A 75 -5.12 1.74 3.50
CA ARG A 75 -6.20 2.69 3.72
C ARG A 75 -6.20 3.73 2.61
N LYS A 76 -7.25 4.52 2.55
CA LYS A 76 -7.26 5.64 1.61
C LYS A 76 -6.21 6.66 2.04
N ALA A 77 -5.55 7.25 1.07
CA ALA A 77 -4.58 8.30 1.32
C ALA A 77 -5.26 9.54 1.90
N THR A 78 -4.58 10.20 2.82
CA THR A 78 -5.03 11.50 3.33
C THR A 78 -4.84 12.56 2.24
N THR A 79 -5.43 13.74 2.44
CA THR A 79 -5.25 14.86 1.50
C THR A 79 -3.77 15.20 1.33
N HIS A 80 -3.02 15.22 2.44
CA HIS A 80 -1.59 15.50 2.39
C HIS A 80 -0.83 14.44 1.59
N GLU A 81 -1.14 13.17 1.81
CA GLU A 81 -0.51 12.06 1.09
C GLU A 81 -0.84 12.10 -0.40
N ARG A 82 -2.10 12.41 -0.74
CA ARG A 82 -2.49 12.55 -2.14
C ARG A 82 -1.73 13.67 -2.84
N ARG A 83 -1.53 14.79 -2.14
CA ARG A 83 -0.74 15.89 -2.71
C ARG A 83 0.70 15.46 -2.99
N ARG A 84 1.31 14.72 -2.06
CA ARG A 84 2.66 14.21 -2.29
C ARG A 84 2.69 13.29 -3.49
N TYR A 85 1.70 12.41 -3.62
CA TYR A 85 1.59 11.51 -4.76
C TYR A 85 1.49 12.29 -6.07
N GLU A 86 0.66 13.35 -6.09
CA GLU A 86 0.45 14.15 -7.29
C GLU A 86 1.69 14.98 -7.67
N GLU A 87 2.46 15.41 -6.68
CA GLU A 87 3.63 16.28 -6.90
C GLU A 87 4.92 15.48 -7.11
N GLU A 88 5.09 14.36 -6.42
CA GLU A 88 6.35 13.60 -6.40
C GLU A 88 6.28 12.30 -7.18
N GLY A 89 5.09 11.73 -7.38
CA GLY A 89 4.92 10.52 -8.15
C GLY A 89 5.16 10.78 -9.64
N GLU A 90 5.86 9.84 -10.29
CA GLU A 90 6.18 9.98 -11.71
C GLU A 90 5.14 9.32 -12.65
#